data_14d815c9486414ec98f9044facfc8cea
#
_entry.id   14d815c9486414ec98f9044facfc8cea
#
_cell.length_a   1.000
_cell.length_b   1.000
_cell.length_c   1.000
_cell.angle_alpha   90.00
_cell.angle_beta   90.00
_cell.angle_gamma   90.00
#
_symmetry.space_group_name_H-M   'P 1'
#
loop_
_entity.id
_entity.type
_entity.pdbx_description
1 polymer ?
#
loop_
_entity_poly.entity_id
_entity_poly.type
_entity_poly.pdbx_seq_one_letter_code
_entity_poly.pdbx_strand_id
1 'polypeptide(L)'
;MKQKISLFYVAIAFSIAGLCTSCSSDDPVDDTGGGTNNPGGTSSDVKQLDYGELLAFPYAEGHGRNTTGGRGGKVYHVTSLEDDTSGSISGSLRWAMKQDGPKTIVFDVSGTIYLKSELKTQKDDLTIAGQTSPGGICIANYPFTINSSNIIIRFIRFRPGNSNVDCDGLGGCDKQNVIIDHCSVSWGSDECLSVYGMQNSTVQWCLAYQALRVTDVKINAATGKFASHGYGGNWGGNYASYHHNLIAHCESRVPRLGPRYTTLALNNNDGERVDMRNNVYYNWGGEGCYGGEAQHVNIVNNYYKPGPGTDESGKADRAYRIAKPDVYPENYSGEAYKKWLQTWGKFYIDGNKVVGNTTVSNDNWTKGVFEQMDNKNCATTELWNQHTQIKSSSPVVKTGNVRTHTPDEAYERVMSYAGASNYRDKVDELIISDVKNRKASCTGDASKWEGLSGYSQNKSGYINDPKDVCTALGVSDPYDVLKSVTNANVKDTDGDGIPDYWEEEYGLNPKKSADGKETTIDKNGKYTNLEMYLNSLVHEIMVNG
;
A
#
# COMPACT_ATOMS: atom_id res chain seq x y z
N MET A 1 24.38 -41.57 19.40
CA MET A 1 25.06 -40.37 19.93
C MET A 1 24.13 -39.17 19.74
N LYS A 2 23.57 -38.70 20.85
CA LYS A 2 22.65 -37.52 20.85
C LYS A 2 23.49 -36.28 21.07
N GLN A 3 23.53 -35.36 20.12
CA GLN A 3 24.06 -34.02 20.35
C GLN A 3 22.92 -33.04 20.62
N LYS A 4 22.95 -32.46 21.81
CA LYS A 4 22.10 -31.36 22.23
C LYS A 4 22.66 -30.05 21.65
N ILE A 5 21.83 -29.28 20.95
CA ILE A 5 22.15 -27.91 20.58
C ILE A 5 21.50 -26.99 21.62
N SER A 6 22.35 -26.25 22.31
CA SER A 6 21.98 -25.26 23.32
C SER A 6 21.72 -23.93 22.65
N LEU A 7 20.55 -23.34 22.88
CA LEU A 7 20.25 -21.96 22.51
C LEU A 7 20.93 -21.01 23.50
N PHE A 8 21.76 -20.12 22.99
CA PHE A 8 22.24 -18.95 23.74
C PHE A 8 21.37 -17.74 23.42
N TYR A 9 20.68 -17.25 24.44
CA TYR A 9 20.12 -15.90 24.44
C TYR A 9 21.23 -14.93 24.87
N VAL A 10 21.53 -13.95 24.02
CA VAL A 10 22.39 -12.82 24.36
C VAL A 10 21.49 -11.64 24.68
N ALA A 11 21.35 -11.32 25.94
CA ALA A 11 20.78 -10.07 26.40
C ALA A 11 21.92 -9.03 26.49
N ILE A 12 21.85 -7.98 25.68
CA ILE A 12 22.78 -6.85 25.76
C ILE A 12 22.09 -5.75 26.59
N ALA A 13 22.56 -5.60 27.82
CA ALA A 13 22.20 -4.47 28.68
C ALA A 13 23.20 -3.33 28.41
N PHE A 14 22.73 -2.18 27.96
CA PHE A 14 23.50 -0.94 27.93
C PHE A 14 23.29 -0.17 29.23
N SER A 15 24.35 -0.08 30.04
CA SER A 15 24.43 0.80 31.18
C SER A 15 25.01 2.14 30.72
N ILE A 16 24.27 3.23 30.88
CA ILE A 16 24.82 4.57 30.76
C ILE A 16 24.88 5.18 32.16
N ALA A 17 26.08 5.40 32.64
CA ALA A 17 26.35 6.12 33.89
C ALA A 17 26.28 7.63 33.63
N GLY A 18 25.38 8.31 34.32
CA GLY A 18 25.30 9.76 34.32
C GLY A 18 26.18 10.37 35.40
N LEU A 19 26.74 11.50 35.10
CA LEU A 19 27.41 12.39 36.06
C LEU A 19 26.49 13.56 36.39
N CYS A 20 26.16 13.65 37.66
CA CYS A 20 25.48 14.80 38.28
C CYS A 20 26.49 15.91 38.59
N THR A 21 26.10 17.16 38.41
CA THR A 21 26.61 18.25 39.24
C THR A 21 25.45 19.09 39.78
N SER A 22 25.53 19.31 41.04
CA SER A 22 24.60 19.99 41.94
C SER A 22 24.80 21.51 41.99
N CYS A 23 23.76 22.23 42.44
CA CYS A 23 23.79 23.29 43.47
C CYS A 23 22.34 23.74 43.70
N SER A 24 21.77 23.48 44.82
CA SER A 24 21.53 24.14 46.12
C SER A 24 20.98 25.57 46.02
N SER A 25 19.84 25.85 46.65
CA SER A 25 19.65 26.31 48.01
C SER A 25 18.19 26.66 48.29
N ASP A 26 17.70 26.13 49.37
CA ASP A 26 17.16 26.68 50.60
C ASP A 26 15.63 26.90 50.72
N ASP A 27 15.14 26.27 51.75
CA ASP A 27 13.85 26.25 52.45
C ASP A 27 13.46 27.59 53.12
N PRO A 28 12.42 27.63 53.95
CA PRO A 28 11.09 27.01 53.94
C PRO A 28 9.98 28.05 54.26
N VAL A 29 8.70 27.70 54.09
CA VAL A 29 7.63 28.22 54.98
C VAL A 29 6.51 27.19 55.16
N ASP A 30 6.25 26.93 56.40
CA ASP A 30 5.17 26.23 57.05
C ASP A 30 3.84 26.97 56.83
N ASP A 31 2.73 26.32 56.67
CA ASP A 31 1.59 26.42 57.54
C ASP A 31 0.39 25.48 57.21
N THR A 32 -0.18 25.05 58.22
CA THR A 32 -1.28 24.17 58.57
C THR A 32 -2.63 24.54 57.97
N GLY A 33 -3.46 23.52 57.67
CA GLY A 33 -4.90 23.72 57.64
C GLY A 33 -5.78 22.64 57.04
N GLY A 34 -6.21 21.68 57.83
CA GLY A 34 -7.59 21.18 57.82
C GLY A 34 -8.02 20.18 56.73
N GLY A 35 -8.09 18.92 57.13
CA GLY A 35 -8.55 17.81 56.34
C GLY A 35 -10.02 17.77 55.96
N THR A 36 -10.30 17.00 54.90
CA THR A 36 -11.44 16.08 54.86
C THR A 36 -11.02 14.85 54.05
N ASN A 37 -11.01 13.71 54.73
CA ASN A 37 -10.83 12.40 54.11
C ASN A 37 -11.97 12.11 53.15
N ASN A 38 -11.64 11.83 51.90
CA ASN A 38 -12.50 11.13 50.99
C ASN A 38 -11.72 9.90 50.46
N PRO A 39 -12.13 8.67 50.79
CA PRO A 39 -11.48 7.47 50.24
C PRO A 39 -12.12 7.16 48.89
N GLY A 40 -11.52 7.62 47.81
CA GLY A 40 -12.01 7.35 46.48
C GLY A 40 -10.88 7.31 45.47
N GLY A 41 -10.52 6.10 45.03
CA GLY A 41 -9.89 5.85 43.77
C GLY A 41 -8.44 6.33 43.64
N THR A 42 -7.51 5.41 43.64
CA THR A 42 -6.21 5.60 43.01
C THR A 42 -6.46 5.98 41.54
N SER A 43 -6.31 7.25 41.19
CA SER A 43 -6.12 7.61 39.80
C SER A 43 -4.76 7.01 39.38
N SER A 44 -4.78 5.89 38.67
CA SER A 44 -3.62 5.49 37.94
C SER A 44 -3.29 6.63 36.97
N ASP A 45 -2.09 7.21 37.10
CA ASP A 45 -1.68 8.26 36.19
C ASP A 45 -1.74 7.71 34.75
N VAL A 46 -2.55 8.33 33.91
CA VAL A 46 -2.69 7.95 32.50
C VAL A 46 -1.33 8.15 31.82
N LYS A 47 -0.78 7.06 31.26
CA LYS A 47 0.48 7.08 30.56
C LYS A 47 0.28 7.75 29.18
N GLN A 48 0.93 8.87 28.96
CA GLN A 48 0.78 9.65 27.72
C GLN A 48 1.85 9.33 26.67
N LEU A 49 1.45 9.38 25.40
CA LEU A 49 2.30 9.28 24.22
C LEU A 49 2.21 10.57 23.41
N ASP A 50 3.26 10.90 22.65
CA ASP A 50 3.31 12.09 21.78
C ASP A 50 3.61 11.67 20.34
N TYR A 51 2.62 11.79 19.47
CA TYR A 51 2.76 11.53 18.03
C TYR A 51 2.64 12.81 17.17
N GLY A 52 2.58 13.98 17.78
CA GLY A 52 2.67 15.27 17.11
C GLY A 52 1.40 15.72 16.39
N GLU A 53 1.49 15.97 15.09
CA GLU A 53 0.37 16.51 14.30
C GLU A 53 -0.75 15.48 14.11
N LEU A 54 -2.01 15.95 14.10
CA LEU A 54 -3.16 15.09 13.79
C LEU A 54 -3.23 14.82 12.28
N LEU A 55 -2.94 13.60 11.90
CA LEU A 55 -3.00 13.07 10.54
C LEU A 55 -4.01 11.91 10.46
N ALA A 56 -4.07 11.22 9.33
CA ALA A 56 -4.88 10.00 9.19
C ALA A 56 -4.50 8.96 10.27
N PHE A 57 -3.24 8.86 10.53
CA PHE A 57 -2.58 8.16 11.65
C PHE A 57 -1.19 8.76 11.80
N PRO A 58 -0.51 8.60 12.94
CA PRO A 58 0.86 9.07 13.10
C PRO A 58 1.77 8.57 11.97
N TYR A 59 2.56 9.49 11.41
CA TYR A 59 3.45 9.26 10.26
C TYR A 59 2.76 9.02 8.90
N ALA A 60 1.47 9.33 8.75
CA ALA A 60 0.82 9.37 7.45
C ALA A 60 1.42 10.48 6.59
N GLU A 61 1.74 10.18 5.35
CA GLU A 61 2.39 11.10 4.42
C GLU A 61 1.58 11.24 3.11
N GLY A 62 2.00 12.15 2.24
CA GLY A 62 1.37 12.36 0.95
C GLY A 62 0.06 13.15 1.01
N HIS A 63 -0.63 13.16 -0.11
CA HIS A 63 -1.83 14.00 -0.25
C HIS A 63 -3.05 13.43 0.47
N GLY A 64 -3.07 12.12 0.77
CA GLY A 64 -4.10 11.45 1.58
C GLY A 64 -3.90 11.55 3.09
N ARG A 65 -2.81 12.18 3.57
CA ARG A 65 -2.43 12.18 4.99
C ARG A 65 -3.46 12.77 5.95
N ASN A 66 -4.41 13.55 5.46
CA ASN A 66 -5.47 14.18 6.27
C ASN A 66 -6.79 13.39 6.22
N THR A 67 -6.82 12.20 5.62
CA THR A 67 -7.98 11.31 5.64
C THR A 67 -8.36 10.97 7.08
N THR A 68 -9.62 11.09 7.43
CA THR A 68 -10.09 10.83 8.81
C THR A 68 -10.57 9.40 9.02
N GLY A 69 -10.97 8.73 7.93
CA GLY A 69 -11.52 7.38 8.02
C GLY A 69 -12.66 7.28 9.02
N GLY A 70 -12.66 6.25 9.83
CA GLY A 70 -13.67 5.98 10.85
C GLY A 70 -13.48 6.67 12.19
N ARG A 71 -12.61 7.69 12.28
CA ARG A 71 -12.27 8.38 13.54
C ARG A 71 -13.49 8.78 14.35
N GLY A 72 -13.51 8.42 15.64
CA GLY A 72 -14.61 8.72 16.58
C GLY A 72 -15.91 7.95 16.31
N GLY A 73 -15.93 7.08 15.29
CA GLY A 73 -17.07 6.24 14.94
C GLY A 73 -17.25 5.03 15.85
N LYS A 74 -18.01 4.05 15.37
CA LYS A 74 -18.19 2.77 16.07
C LYS A 74 -17.05 1.82 15.72
N VAL A 75 -16.71 0.93 16.64
CA VAL A 75 -15.78 -0.16 16.39
C VAL A 75 -16.55 -1.43 16.07
N TYR A 76 -16.05 -2.20 15.12
CA TYR A 76 -16.58 -3.50 14.74
C TYR A 76 -15.46 -4.52 14.72
N HIS A 77 -15.63 -5.58 15.50
CA HIS A 77 -14.69 -6.69 15.60
C HIS A 77 -14.94 -7.74 14.51
N VAL A 78 -13.91 -8.09 13.78
CA VAL A 78 -13.93 -9.28 12.92
C VAL A 78 -13.46 -10.46 13.75
N THR A 79 -14.42 -11.29 14.13
CA THR A 79 -14.23 -12.48 14.97
C THR A 79 -14.33 -13.78 14.18
N SER A 80 -14.67 -13.70 12.88
CA SER A 80 -14.82 -14.83 11.98
C SER A 80 -14.17 -14.58 10.63
N LEU A 81 -13.51 -15.60 10.08
CA LEU A 81 -12.98 -15.61 8.71
C LEU A 81 -14.03 -16.00 7.66
N GLU A 82 -15.24 -16.35 8.09
CA GLU A 82 -16.33 -16.73 7.19
C GLU A 82 -16.84 -15.52 6.40
N ASP A 83 -17.34 -15.79 5.20
CA ASP A 83 -18.01 -14.80 4.35
C ASP A 83 -19.29 -15.38 3.76
N ASP A 84 -20.29 -14.53 3.57
CA ASP A 84 -21.49 -14.80 2.80
C ASP A 84 -21.83 -13.61 1.90
N THR A 85 -22.50 -13.85 0.77
CA THR A 85 -22.81 -12.78 -0.19
C THR A 85 -23.72 -11.69 0.36
N SER A 86 -24.55 -12.03 1.35
CA SER A 86 -25.51 -11.12 1.99
C SER A 86 -24.88 -10.27 3.10
N GLY A 87 -23.75 -10.69 3.68
CA GLY A 87 -23.14 -10.06 4.87
C GLY A 87 -24.02 -10.24 6.11
N SER A 88 -24.64 -11.40 6.27
CA SER A 88 -25.51 -11.73 7.42
C SER A 88 -24.74 -12.35 8.58
N ILE A 89 -23.54 -12.88 8.34
CA ILE A 89 -22.70 -13.49 9.38
C ILE A 89 -22.14 -12.39 10.29
N SER A 90 -22.69 -12.26 11.48
CA SER A 90 -22.19 -11.32 12.49
C SER A 90 -20.74 -11.63 12.83
N GLY A 91 -19.90 -10.59 12.94
CA GLY A 91 -18.45 -10.72 13.15
C GLY A 91 -17.65 -11.08 11.90
N SER A 92 -18.26 -11.20 10.71
CA SER A 92 -17.52 -11.28 9.46
C SER A 92 -17.09 -9.88 8.96
N LEU A 93 -16.06 -9.82 8.11
CA LEU A 93 -15.60 -8.56 7.52
C LEU A 93 -16.71 -7.87 6.71
N ARG A 94 -17.43 -8.64 5.87
CA ARG A 94 -18.52 -8.09 5.05
C ARG A 94 -19.66 -7.54 5.89
N TRP A 95 -20.03 -8.21 6.97
CA TRP A 95 -21.01 -7.72 7.93
C TRP A 95 -20.56 -6.39 8.55
N ALA A 96 -19.34 -6.31 9.03
CA ALA A 96 -18.79 -5.10 9.64
C ALA A 96 -18.75 -3.91 8.64
N MET A 97 -18.36 -4.16 7.39
CA MET A 97 -18.34 -3.14 6.34
C MET A 97 -19.73 -2.60 5.97
N LYS A 98 -20.78 -3.38 6.14
CA LYS A 98 -22.15 -2.97 5.84
C LYS A 98 -22.80 -2.08 6.89
N GLN A 99 -22.24 -2.01 8.08
CA GLN A 99 -22.82 -1.20 9.16
C GLN A 99 -22.83 0.28 8.79
N ASP A 100 -23.77 1.04 9.32
CA ASP A 100 -23.94 2.47 9.05
C ASP A 100 -23.07 3.36 9.93
N GLY A 101 -22.77 4.54 9.42
CA GLY A 101 -22.01 5.60 10.08
C GLY A 101 -20.49 5.39 10.04
N PRO A 102 -19.72 6.37 10.55
CA PRO A 102 -18.28 6.27 10.67
C PRO A 102 -17.87 5.04 11.50
N LYS A 103 -16.87 4.28 11.04
CA LYS A 103 -16.49 3.03 11.70
C LYS A 103 -15.03 2.66 11.54
N THR A 104 -14.50 2.03 12.57
CA THR A 104 -13.21 1.34 12.56
C THR A 104 -13.43 -0.16 12.66
N ILE A 105 -12.82 -0.93 11.77
CA ILE A 105 -12.86 -2.40 11.77
C ILE A 105 -11.53 -2.91 12.31
N VAL A 106 -11.60 -3.69 13.38
CA VAL A 106 -10.47 -4.38 14.01
C VAL A 106 -10.62 -5.89 13.87
N PHE A 107 -9.53 -6.63 14.01
CA PHE A 107 -9.50 -8.08 13.78
C PHE A 107 -9.02 -8.81 15.03
N ASP A 108 -9.86 -9.68 15.56
CA ASP A 108 -9.55 -10.58 16.69
C ASP A 108 -9.06 -11.95 16.20
N VAL A 109 -9.06 -12.14 14.89
CA VAL A 109 -8.67 -13.38 14.20
C VAL A 109 -7.52 -13.12 13.22
N SER A 110 -6.84 -14.18 12.81
CA SER A 110 -5.84 -14.18 11.74
C SER A 110 -6.08 -15.29 10.74
N GLY A 111 -5.70 -15.07 9.50
CA GLY A 111 -5.85 -16.06 8.43
C GLY A 111 -6.45 -15.50 7.16
N THR A 112 -6.97 -16.39 6.31
CA THR A 112 -7.50 -16.04 5.00
C THR A 112 -9.03 -16.02 5.01
N ILE A 113 -9.60 -14.87 4.63
CA ILE A 113 -11.03 -14.68 4.37
C ILE A 113 -11.29 -14.99 2.90
N TYR A 114 -11.93 -16.11 2.62
CA TYR A 114 -12.32 -16.51 1.25
C TYR A 114 -13.67 -15.89 0.89
N LEU A 115 -13.63 -14.76 0.19
CA LEU A 115 -14.83 -14.06 -0.24
C LEU A 115 -15.72 -14.95 -1.13
N LYS A 116 -17.04 -14.78 -1.01
CA LYS A 116 -18.06 -15.45 -1.84
C LYS A 116 -18.56 -14.58 -2.99
N SER A 117 -18.23 -13.31 -2.99
CA SER A 117 -18.47 -12.33 -4.06
C SER A 117 -17.58 -11.12 -3.86
N GLU A 118 -17.47 -10.25 -4.87
CA GLU A 118 -16.77 -8.98 -4.73
C GLU A 118 -17.16 -8.24 -3.44
N LEU A 119 -16.18 -7.68 -2.76
CA LEU A 119 -16.36 -6.87 -1.57
C LEU A 119 -16.02 -5.41 -1.89
N LYS A 120 -17.01 -4.53 -1.81
CA LYS A 120 -16.84 -3.09 -2.07
C LYS A 120 -17.04 -2.28 -0.80
N THR A 121 -16.26 -1.21 -0.64
CA THR A 121 -16.63 -0.16 0.29
C THR A 121 -17.90 0.54 -0.25
N GLN A 122 -18.92 0.67 0.58
CA GLN A 122 -20.22 1.25 0.19
C GLN A 122 -20.59 2.48 1.01
N LYS A 123 -19.91 2.68 2.11
CA LYS A 123 -20.12 3.78 3.06
C LYS A 123 -18.82 4.52 3.25
N ASP A 124 -18.90 5.82 3.28
CA ASP A 124 -17.78 6.69 3.61
C ASP A 124 -17.35 6.50 5.08
N ASP A 125 -16.26 7.14 5.46
CA ASP A 125 -15.77 7.21 6.83
C ASP A 125 -15.42 5.83 7.43
N LEU A 126 -14.55 5.09 6.74
CA LEU A 126 -14.14 3.74 7.12
C LEU A 126 -12.63 3.66 7.39
N THR A 127 -12.26 3.05 8.50
CA THR A 127 -10.90 2.56 8.77
C THR A 127 -10.89 1.04 8.86
N ILE A 128 -10.03 0.37 8.10
CA ILE A 128 -9.75 -1.08 8.21
C ILE A 128 -8.35 -1.22 8.80
N ALA A 129 -8.28 -1.64 10.05
CA ALA A 129 -7.06 -1.71 10.85
C ALA A 129 -6.50 -3.14 10.90
N GLY A 130 -5.92 -3.62 9.80
CA GLY A 130 -5.36 -4.97 9.71
C GLY A 130 -4.23 -5.27 10.69
N GLN A 131 -3.55 -4.24 11.21
CA GLN A 131 -2.49 -4.38 12.20
C GLN A 131 -2.97 -4.94 13.54
N THR A 132 -4.28 -4.92 13.82
CA THR A 132 -4.85 -5.50 15.04
C THR A 132 -4.93 -7.02 14.99
N SER A 133 -4.92 -7.60 13.79
CA SER A 133 -4.93 -9.06 13.64
C SER A 133 -3.71 -9.70 14.29
N PRO A 134 -3.88 -10.73 15.13
CA PRO A 134 -2.77 -11.35 15.86
C PRO A 134 -1.76 -12.10 14.99
N GLY A 135 -2.05 -12.34 13.71
CA GLY A 135 -1.16 -13.02 12.76
C GLY A 135 -1.32 -12.56 11.32
N GLY A 136 -2.10 -11.50 11.09
CA GLY A 136 -2.37 -10.91 9.78
C GLY A 136 -3.61 -11.47 9.09
N ILE A 137 -4.14 -10.68 8.14
CA ILE A 137 -5.34 -11.00 7.35
C ILE A 137 -4.99 -11.03 5.87
N CYS A 138 -5.52 -12.03 5.18
CA CYS A 138 -5.57 -12.13 3.72
C CYS A 138 -7.03 -12.16 3.25
N ILE A 139 -7.37 -11.33 2.26
CA ILE A 139 -8.67 -11.34 1.58
C ILE A 139 -8.46 -12.00 0.22
N ALA A 140 -9.17 -13.08 -0.05
CA ALA A 140 -8.96 -13.98 -1.19
C ALA A 140 -10.23 -14.25 -1.99
N ASN A 141 -10.10 -14.89 -3.16
CA ASN A 141 -11.14 -15.38 -4.08
C ASN A 141 -11.80 -14.32 -4.95
N TYR A 142 -12.12 -13.15 -4.44
CA TYR A 142 -12.78 -12.08 -5.18
C TYR A 142 -12.10 -10.74 -4.91
N PRO A 143 -12.28 -9.74 -5.78
CA PRO A 143 -11.68 -8.44 -5.60
C PRO A 143 -12.23 -7.69 -4.39
N PHE A 144 -11.36 -6.84 -3.86
CA PHE A 144 -11.76 -5.78 -2.94
C PHE A 144 -11.69 -4.44 -3.67
N THR A 145 -12.80 -3.70 -3.70
CA THR A 145 -12.92 -2.46 -4.47
C THR A 145 -13.23 -1.27 -3.57
N ILE A 146 -12.43 -0.21 -3.67
CA ILE A 146 -12.70 1.08 -3.02
C ILE A 146 -13.74 1.82 -3.83
N ASN A 147 -14.97 1.90 -3.32
CA ASN A 147 -16.11 2.54 -3.98
C ASN A 147 -16.79 3.61 -3.11
N SER A 148 -16.11 4.11 -2.09
CA SER A 148 -16.55 5.21 -1.23
C SER A 148 -15.36 6.08 -0.83
N SER A 149 -15.62 7.22 -0.23
CA SER A 149 -14.63 8.23 0.13
C SER A 149 -14.28 8.19 1.61
N ASN A 150 -13.21 8.89 1.99
CA ASN A 150 -12.70 8.96 3.35
C ASN A 150 -12.35 7.60 3.93
N ILE A 151 -11.42 6.90 3.27
CA ILE A 151 -11.07 5.50 3.53
C ILE A 151 -9.61 5.37 3.98
N ILE A 152 -9.40 4.67 5.08
CA ILE A 152 -8.08 4.24 5.57
C ILE A 152 -8.02 2.72 5.55
N ILE A 153 -7.03 2.13 4.86
CA ILE A 153 -6.79 0.69 4.84
C ILE A 153 -5.33 0.44 5.19
N ARG A 154 -5.07 -0.37 6.22
CA ARG A 154 -3.72 -0.62 6.71
C ARG A 154 -3.47 -2.11 6.97
N PHE A 155 -2.27 -2.60 6.60
CA PHE A 155 -1.75 -3.94 6.93
C PHE A 155 -2.64 -5.12 6.51
N ILE A 156 -3.29 -5.02 5.36
CA ILE A 156 -4.13 -6.10 4.78
C ILE A 156 -3.43 -6.70 3.56
N ARG A 157 -3.63 -8.01 3.34
CA ARG A 157 -3.27 -8.69 2.10
C ARG A 157 -4.50 -8.86 1.22
N PHE A 158 -4.37 -8.54 -0.08
CA PHE A 158 -5.41 -8.71 -1.09
C PHE A 158 -4.89 -9.65 -2.16
N ARG A 159 -5.48 -10.84 -2.26
CA ARG A 159 -5.07 -11.93 -3.15
C ARG A 159 -6.27 -12.61 -3.77
N PRO A 160 -6.99 -11.96 -4.71
CA PRO A 160 -8.18 -12.57 -5.32
C PRO A 160 -7.85 -13.90 -6.01
N GLY A 161 -6.65 -14.03 -6.56
CA GLY A 161 -6.24 -15.26 -7.23
C GLY A 161 -6.95 -15.44 -8.56
N ASN A 162 -6.97 -16.68 -9.05
CA ASN A 162 -7.67 -17.08 -10.26
C ASN A 162 -9.17 -17.23 -9.96
N SER A 163 -9.79 -16.12 -9.58
CA SER A 163 -11.19 -16.08 -9.21
C SER A 163 -12.12 -16.18 -10.43
N ASN A 164 -13.41 -16.24 -10.16
CA ASN A 164 -14.44 -16.36 -11.20
C ASN A 164 -14.71 -15.06 -11.96
N VAL A 165 -13.95 -13.99 -11.67
CA VAL A 165 -14.14 -12.68 -12.28
C VAL A 165 -12.79 -12.07 -12.65
N ASP A 166 -12.75 -11.31 -13.74
CA ASP A 166 -11.61 -10.48 -14.11
C ASP A 166 -11.51 -9.28 -13.16
N CYS A 167 -10.35 -9.10 -12.51
CA CYS A 167 -10.25 -8.13 -11.45
C CYS A 167 -8.82 -7.67 -11.13
N ASP A 168 -8.75 -6.49 -10.48
CA ASP A 168 -7.57 -6.04 -9.76
C ASP A 168 -7.45 -6.73 -8.39
N GLY A 169 -6.25 -6.81 -7.86
CA GLY A 169 -6.02 -7.28 -6.50
C GLY A 169 -6.67 -6.34 -5.48
N LEU A 170 -6.36 -5.07 -5.58
CA LEU A 170 -7.01 -3.96 -4.89
C LEU A 170 -7.20 -2.83 -5.89
N GLY A 171 -8.44 -2.46 -6.15
CA GLY A 171 -8.79 -1.42 -7.12
C GLY A 171 -9.71 -0.36 -6.56
N GLY A 172 -9.83 0.74 -7.31
CA GLY A 172 -10.78 1.80 -7.05
C GLY A 172 -10.47 3.08 -7.81
N CYS A 173 -11.52 3.82 -8.16
CA CYS A 173 -11.36 5.10 -8.85
C CYS A 173 -12.45 6.11 -8.46
N ASP A 174 -12.19 7.39 -8.80
CA ASP A 174 -13.17 8.47 -8.73
C ASP A 174 -13.72 8.75 -7.31
N LYS A 175 -12.89 8.58 -6.30
CA LYS A 175 -13.20 8.86 -4.89
C LYS A 175 -12.21 9.89 -4.33
N GLN A 176 -12.40 10.29 -3.08
CA GLN A 176 -11.54 11.28 -2.43
C GLN A 176 -11.17 10.87 -1.00
N ASN A 177 -10.05 11.44 -0.54
CA ASN A 177 -9.54 11.20 0.81
C ASN A 177 -9.34 9.69 1.07
N VAL A 178 -8.39 9.10 0.37
CA VAL A 178 -8.08 7.67 0.47
C VAL A 178 -6.61 7.51 0.83
N ILE A 179 -6.32 6.72 1.86
CA ILE A 179 -4.96 6.31 2.18
C ILE A 179 -4.87 4.80 2.34
N ILE A 180 -3.94 4.19 1.60
CA ILE A 180 -3.61 2.77 1.66
C ILE A 180 -2.18 2.65 2.13
N ASP A 181 -1.99 1.97 3.24
CA ASP A 181 -0.74 1.93 3.96
C ASP A 181 -0.33 0.50 4.32
N HIS A 182 0.90 0.13 4.02
CA HIS A 182 1.47 -1.19 4.36
C HIS A 182 0.59 -2.38 3.95
N CYS A 183 0.01 -2.34 2.76
CA CYS A 183 -0.76 -3.46 2.22
C CYS A 183 0.09 -4.30 1.24
N SER A 184 -0.18 -5.61 1.18
CA SER A 184 0.40 -6.51 0.18
C SER A 184 -0.68 -6.90 -0.82
N VAL A 185 -0.44 -6.71 -2.11
CA VAL A 185 -1.43 -6.94 -3.16
C VAL A 185 -0.84 -7.81 -4.26
N SER A 186 -1.48 -8.91 -4.59
CA SER A 186 -1.01 -9.83 -5.63
C SER A 186 -2.14 -10.63 -6.26
N TRP A 187 -1.83 -11.30 -7.37
CA TRP A 187 -2.69 -12.29 -8.01
C TRP A 187 -4.01 -11.72 -8.55
N GLY A 188 -4.05 -10.44 -8.90
CA GLY A 188 -5.12 -9.89 -9.73
C GLY A 188 -5.01 -10.42 -11.16
N SER A 189 -6.14 -10.64 -11.83
CA SER A 189 -6.16 -11.10 -13.24
C SER A 189 -6.00 -9.94 -14.23
N ASP A 190 -6.18 -8.71 -13.80
CA ASP A 190 -5.88 -7.48 -14.57
C ASP A 190 -4.65 -6.78 -13.99
N GLU A 191 -4.80 -6.04 -12.91
CA GLU A 191 -3.70 -5.38 -12.20
C GLU A 191 -3.57 -5.89 -10.76
N CYS A 192 -2.42 -5.62 -10.15
CA CYS A 192 -2.29 -5.78 -8.71
C CYS A 192 -2.99 -4.64 -7.97
N LEU A 193 -2.45 -3.42 -8.08
CA LEU A 193 -2.84 -2.27 -7.25
C LEU A 193 -3.18 -1.07 -8.13
N SER A 194 -4.48 -0.87 -8.38
CA SER A 194 -5.02 0.16 -9.26
C SER A 194 -5.89 1.16 -8.52
N VAL A 195 -5.24 2.20 -8.00
CA VAL A 195 -5.90 3.33 -7.35
C VAL A 195 -5.63 4.57 -8.18
N TYR A 196 -6.65 5.07 -8.89
CA TYR A 196 -6.48 6.15 -9.85
C TYR A 196 -7.74 7.03 -9.97
N GLY A 197 -7.60 8.23 -10.56
CA GLY A 197 -8.70 9.19 -10.61
C GLY A 197 -9.19 9.65 -9.23
N MET A 198 -8.42 9.40 -8.18
CA MET A 198 -8.73 9.81 -6.82
C MET A 198 -8.37 11.28 -6.60
N GLN A 199 -9.00 11.91 -5.63
CA GLN A 199 -8.59 13.21 -5.13
C GLN A 199 -8.08 13.11 -3.69
N ASN A 200 -6.94 13.77 -3.40
CA ASN A 200 -6.29 13.71 -2.08
C ASN A 200 -6.04 12.27 -1.62
N SER A 201 -5.24 11.54 -2.35
CA SER A 201 -4.97 10.14 -2.05
C SER A 201 -3.49 9.85 -1.80
N THR A 202 -3.23 8.81 -1.04
CA THR A 202 -1.89 8.25 -0.84
C THR A 202 -1.93 6.73 -0.90
N VAL A 203 -0.98 6.16 -1.63
CA VAL A 203 -0.59 4.74 -1.55
C VAL A 203 0.86 4.71 -1.08
N GLN A 204 1.09 4.21 0.12
CA GLN A 204 2.40 4.23 0.75
C GLN A 204 2.79 2.87 1.31
N TRP A 205 4.07 2.54 1.21
CA TRP A 205 4.66 1.34 1.80
C TRP A 205 3.95 0.03 1.43
N CYS A 206 3.40 -0.04 0.23
CA CYS A 206 2.68 -1.23 -0.24
C CYS A 206 3.59 -2.13 -1.09
N LEU A 207 3.29 -3.43 -1.09
CA LEU A 207 3.83 -4.40 -2.04
C LEU A 207 2.76 -4.71 -3.10
N ALA A 208 3.10 -4.58 -4.39
CA ALA A 208 2.28 -4.99 -5.51
C ALA A 208 3.09 -5.95 -6.39
N TYR A 209 2.69 -7.21 -6.51
CA TYR A 209 3.53 -8.19 -7.18
C TYR A 209 2.76 -9.36 -7.79
N GLN A 210 3.36 -9.98 -8.81
CA GLN A 210 2.87 -11.21 -9.42
C GLN A 210 1.38 -11.14 -9.81
N ALA A 211 0.96 -10.08 -10.55
CA ALA A 211 -0.33 -10.14 -11.22
C ALA A 211 -0.36 -11.36 -12.16
N LEU A 212 -1.51 -12.03 -12.23
CA LEU A 212 -1.66 -13.25 -13.03
C LEU A 212 -1.64 -12.89 -14.52
N ARG A 213 -0.74 -13.52 -15.26
CA ARG A 213 -0.46 -13.12 -16.63
C ARG A 213 -1.43 -13.70 -17.65
N VAL A 214 -1.83 -14.96 -17.49
CA VAL A 214 -2.86 -15.62 -18.29
C VAL A 214 -3.79 -16.35 -17.33
N THR A 215 -5.07 -16.01 -17.35
CA THR A 215 -6.07 -16.59 -16.47
C THR A 215 -7.25 -17.14 -17.25
N ASP A 216 -8.01 -18.04 -16.63
CA ASP A 216 -9.19 -18.63 -17.25
C ASP A 216 -10.38 -17.65 -17.34
N VAL A 217 -10.31 -16.54 -16.61
CA VAL A 217 -11.35 -15.50 -16.58
C VAL A 217 -11.15 -14.37 -17.57
N LYS A 218 -9.93 -14.22 -18.11
CA LYS A 218 -9.60 -13.14 -19.06
C LYS A 218 -9.52 -13.67 -20.49
N ILE A 219 -10.62 -13.51 -21.21
CA ILE A 219 -10.73 -13.96 -22.62
C ILE A 219 -10.96 -12.75 -23.52
N ASN A 220 -10.21 -12.66 -24.59
CA ASN A 220 -10.43 -11.66 -25.63
C ASN A 220 -11.75 -11.96 -26.36
N ALA A 221 -12.73 -11.10 -26.20
CA ALA A 221 -14.06 -11.27 -26.77
C ALA A 221 -14.07 -11.37 -28.31
N ALA A 222 -13.12 -10.74 -29.00
CA ALA A 222 -13.03 -10.75 -30.46
C ALA A 222 -12.48 -12.06 -31.03
N THR A 223 -11.65 -12.77 -30.27
CA THR A 223 -10.93 -13.96 -30.74
C THR A 223 -11.34 -15.24 -30.00
N GLY A 224 -12.02 -15.15 -28.87
CA GLY A 224 -12.33 -16.28 -27.99
C GLY A 224 -11.10 -16.92 -27.34
N LYS A 225 -9.92 -16.27 -27.42
CA LYS A 225 -8.65 -16.77 -26.87
C LYS A 225 -8.31 -16.08 -25.57
N PHE A 226 -7.48 -16.70 -24.76
CA PHE A 226 -6.94 -16.08 -23.55
C PHE A 226 -6.28 -14.74 -23.86
N ALA A 227 -6.53 -13.75 -23.02
CA ALA A 227 -5.84 -12.47 -23.06
C ALA A 227 -4.71 -12.46 -22.03
N SER A 228 -3.54 -12.00 -22.44
CA SER A 228 -2.43 -11.86 -21.49
C SER A 228 -2.48 -10.49 -20.83
N HIS A 229 -2.29 -10.46 -19.50
CA HIS A 229 -2.18 -9.26 -18.68
C HIS A 229 -0.94 -9.34 -17.77
N GLY A 230 -1.11 -9.47 -16.47
CA GLY A 230 0.00 -9.51 -15.53
C GLY A 230 0.50 -8.11 -15.18
N TYR A 231 -0.39 -7.17 -14.90
CA TYR A 231 -0.07 -5.75 -14.77
C TYR A 231 0.13 -5.32 -13.32
N GLY A 232 1.10 -4.43 -13.09
CA GLY A 232 1.43 -3.91 -11.76
C GLY A 232 0.33 -3.01 -11.20
N GLY A 233 -0.05 -1.96 -11.91
CA GLY A 233 -1.11 -1.07 -11.46
C GLY A 233 -1.33 0.14 -12.34
N ASN A 234 -2.55 0.66 -12.29
CA ASN A 234 -2.93 1.93 -12.89
C ASN A 234 -2.95 3.00 -11.79
N TRP A 235 -2.07 3.99 -11.90
CA TRP A 235 -1.88 5.06 -10.93
C TRP A 235 -2.23 6.42 -11.53
N GLY A 236 -2.91 7.25 -10.78
CA GLY A 236 -3.36 8.55 -11.21
C GLY A 236 -4.18 9.24 -10.13
N GLY A 237 -4.67 10.43 -10.42
CA GLY A 237 -5.49 11.21 -9.51
C GLY A 237 -5.04 12.66 -9.36
N ASN A 238 -5.90 13.48 -8.77
CA ASN A 238 -5.61 14.88 -8.53
C ASN A 238 -5.14 15.07 -7.08
N TYR A 239 -3.88 15.42 -6.91
CA TYR A 239 -3.18 15.35 -5.63
C TYR A 239 -3.14 13.93 -5.11
N ALA A 240 -2.46 13.07 -5.86
CA ALA A 240 -2.22 11.67 -5.54
C ALA A 240 -0.73 11.42 -5.28
N SER A 241 -0.41 10.74 -4.19
CA SER A 241 0.95 10.37 -3.81
C SER A 241 1.11 8.86 -3.83
N TYR A 242 2.19 8.40 -4.47
CA TYR A 242 2.62 7.00 -4.48
C TYR A 242 4.07 6.96 -4.04
N HIS A 243 4.34 6.48 -2.83
CA HIS A 243 5.70 6.49 -2.32
C HIS A 243 6.07 5.27 -1.49
N HIS A 244 7.34 4.91 -1.56
CA HIS A 244 7.90 3.77 -0.83
C HIS A 244 7.18 2.44 -1.11
N ASN A 245 6.64 2.27 -2.31
CA ASN A 245 6.00 1.03 -2.73
C ASN A 245 6.98 0.16 -3.51
N LEU A 246 6.74 -1.15 -3.53
CA LEU A 246 7.37 -2.09 -4.44
C LEU A 246 6.36 -2.54 -5.49
N ILE A 247 6.73 -2.45 -6.79
CA ILE A 247 6.07 -3.25 -7.85
C ILE A 247 7.08 -4.27 -8.37
N ALA A 248 6.74 -5.56 -8.31
CA ALA A 248 7.64 -6.65 -8.67
C ALA A 248 6.99 -7.75 -9.50
N HIS A 249 7.74 -8.35 -10.42
CA HIS A 249 7.30 -9.49 -11.23
C HIS A 249 5.98 -9.24 -11.98
N CYS A 250 5.86 -8.08 -12.61
CA CYS A 250 4.72 -7.70 -13.42
C CYS A 250 5.14 -7.46 -14.88
N GLU A 251 4.33 -7.94 -15.83
CA GLU A 251 4.64 -7.83 -17.26
C GLU A 251 4.67 -6.38 -17.74
N SER A 252 3.71 -5.56 -17.29
CA SER A 252 3.53 -4.18 -17.72
C SER A 252 2.86 -3.34 -16.61
N ARG A 253 2.58 -2.07 -16.91
CA ARG A 253 1.98 -1.12 -15.96
C ARG A 253 2.74 -1.05 -14.63
N VAL A 254 4.03 -0.68 -14.74
CA VAL A 254 4.94 -0.61 -13.58
C VAL A 254 5.42 0.84 -13.39
N PRO A 255 4.46 1.76 -13.02
CA PRO A 255 3.01 1.69 -13.21
C PRO A 255 2.54 2.21 -14.59
N ARG A 256 1.25 2.02 -14.94
CA ARG A 256 0.55 2.86 -15.93
C ARG A 256 0.16 4.18 -15.25
N LEU A 257 0.52 5.30 -15.83
CA LEU A 257 0.01 6.61 -15.42
C LEU A 257 -1.30 6.87 -16.16
N GLY A 258 -2.44 6.58 -15.54
CA GLY A 258 -3.75 6.60 -16.17
C GLY A 258 -4.62 7.74 -15.70
N PRO A 259 -4.59 8.92 -16.35
CA PRO A 259 -5.45 10.02 -15.96
C PRO A 259 -6.91 9.75 -16.27
N ARG A 260 -7.78 10.27 -15.40
CA ARG A 260 -9.23 10.26 -15.60
C ARG A 260 -9.77 11.67 -15.44
N TYR A 261 -10.70 12.07 -16.32
CA TYR A 261 -11.52 13.23 -16.08
C TYR A 261 -12.78 12.82 -15.33
N THR A 262 -12.88 13.22 -14.09
CA THR A 262 -14.07 13.00 -13.27
C THR A 262 -14.57 14.30 -12.67
N THR A 263 -15.83 14.37 -12.31
CA THR A 263 -16.43 15.55 -11.67
C THR A 263 -15.83 15.85 -10.30
N LEU A 264 -15.25 14.84 -9.63
CA LEU A 264 -14.60 14.99 -8.32
C LEU A 264 -13.15 15.46 -8.45
N ALA A 265 -12.42 14.99 -9.46
CA ALA A 265 -11.00 15.25 -9.57
C ALA A 265 -10.66 16.63 -10.11
N LEU A 266 -11.51 17.26 -10.94
CA LEU A 266 -11.06 18.36 -11.79
C LEU A 266 -12.06 19.50 -11.92
N ASN A 267 -12.03 20.41 -10.97
CA ASN A 267 -12.56 21.76 -11.15
C ASN A 267 -11.64 22.64 -12.00
N ASN A 268 -10.49 22.15 -12.44
CA ASN A 268 -9.54 22.88 -13.27
C ASN A 268 -9.31 22.18 -14.62
N ASN A 269 -8.80 22.92 -15.58
CA ASN A 269 -8.50 22.44 -16.92
C ASN A 269 -7.06 21.88 -17.06
N ASP A 270 -6.31 21.78 -15.96
CA ASP A 270 -4.86 21.58 -15.98
C ASP A 270 -4.42 20.11 -15.86
N GLY A 271 -5.35 19.17 -15.77
CA GLY A 271 -5.03 17.75 -15.56
C GLY A 271 -4.79 17.35 -14.10
N GLU A 272 -4.56 16.08 -13.90
CA GLU A 272 -4.28 15.49 -12.58
C GLU A 272 -2.86 15.82 -12.10
N ARG A 273 -2.62 15.65 -10.80
CA ARG A 273 -1.35 15.92 -10.13
C ARG A 273 -0.90 14.70 -9.37
N VAL A 274 0.17 14.08 -9.83
CA VAL A 274 0.70 12.81 -9.31
C VAL A 274 2.13 12.98 -8.82
N ASP A 275 2.41 12.58 -7.60
CA ASP A 275 3.75 12.54 -7.04
C ASP A 275 4.18 11.10 -6.79
N MET A 276 5.21 10.63 -7.50
CA MET A 276 5.79 9.29 -7.40
C MET A 276 7.23 9.40 -6.92
N ARG A 277 7.50 8.96 -5.68
CA ARG A 277 8.85 9.03 -5.14
C ARG A 277 9.24 7.83 -4.30
N ASN A 278 10.52 7.51 -4.31
CA ASN A 278 11.10 6.45 -3.48
C ASN A 278 10.44 5.08 -3.65
N ASN A 279 9.77 4.83 -4.79
CA ASN A 279 9.27 3.50 -5.10
C ASN A 279 10.39 2.62 -5.64
N VAL A 280 10.23 1.31 -5.47
CA VAL A 280 11.11 0.29 -6.00
C VAL A 280 10.38 -0.48 -7.09
N TYR A 281 11.01 -0.61 -8.24
CA TYR A 281 10.48 -1.38 -9.37
C TYR A 281 11.43 -2.53 -9.68
N TYR A 282 10.91 -3.75 -9.74
CA TYR A 282 11.71 -4.94 -9.95
C TYR A 282 11.10 -5.87 -11.00
N ASN A 283 11.95 -6.39 -11.86
CA ASN A 283 11.62 -7.47 -12.81
C ASN A 283 10.36 -7.20 -13.65
N TRP A 284 10.28 -6.02 -14.27
CA TRP A 284 9.20 -5.70 -15.21
C TRP A 284 9.51 -6.25 -16.62
N GLY A 285 8.47 -6.50 -17.42
CA GLY A 285 8.61 -7.12 -18.76
C GLY A 285 8.36 -6.15 -19.89
N GLY A 286 7.10 -6.02 -20.27
CA GLY A 286 6.72 -5.39 -21.53
C GLY A 286 6.92 -3.88 -21.58
N GLU A 287 6.28 -3.10 -20.72
CA GLU A 287 6.25 -1.64 -20.87
C GLU A 287 6.91 -0.85 -19.73
N GLY A 288 7.01 -1.36 -18.52
CA GLY A 288 7.47 -0.55 -17.37
C GLY A 288 6.48 0.59 -17.07
N CYS A 289 7.00 1.79 -16.79
CA CYS A 289 6.18 2.98 -16.58
C CYS A 289 5.85 3.67 -17.90
N TYR A 290 4.58 4.03 -18.12
CA TYR A 290 4.14 4.75 -19.32
C TYR A 290 2.83 5.53 -19.10
N GLY A 291 2.51 6.46 -20.04
CA GLY A 291 1.30 7.25 -20.05
C GLY A 291 1.46 8.63 -19.45
N GLY A 292 0.50 9.08 -18.65
CA GLY A 292 0.54 10.42 -18.05
C GLY A 292 0.01 11.52 -18.96
N GLU A 293 -0.94 11.17 -19.81
CA GLU A 293 -1.62 12.09 -20.71
C GLU A 293 -2.26 13.24 -19.91
N ALA A 294 -1.97 14.48 -20.25
CA ALA A 294 -2.43 15.69 -19.54
C ALA A 294 -2.09 15.76 -18.03
N GLN A 295 -1.35 14.82 -17.45
CA GLN A 295 -0.99 14.83 -16.02
C GLN A 295 0.21 15.74 -15.73
N HIS A 296 0.25 16.29 -14.52
CA HIS A 296 1.45 16.86 -13.93
C HIS A 296 2.07 15.79 -13.02
N VAL A 297 3.26 15.32 -13.33
CA VAL A 297 3.86 14.16 -12.67
C VAL A 297 5.25 14.46 -12.16
N ASN A 298 5.50 14.17 -10.89
CA ASN A 298 6.86 14.02 -10.36
C ASN A 298 7.25 12.54 -10.33
N ILE A 299 8.46 12.21 -10.80
CA ILE A 299 9.07 10.88 -10.67
C ILE A 299 10.45 11.09 -10.05
N VAL A 300 10.55 10.91 -8.73
CA VAL A 300 11.71 11.37 -7.96
C VAL A 300 12.30 10.27 -7.10
N ASN A 301 13.61 10.10 -7.18
CA ASN A 301 14.38 9.18 -6.33
C ASN A 301 13.81 7.74 -6.25
N ASN A 302 13.21 7.24 -7.34
CA ASN A 302 12.79 5.85 -7.42
C ASN A 302 13.97 4.94 -7.76
N TYR A 303 13.85 3.66 -7.42
CA TYR A 303 14.86 2.64 -7.62
C TYR A 303 14.39 1.60 -8.63
N TYR A 304 15.02 1.56 -9.80
CA TYR A 304 14.69 0.64 -10.88
C TYR A 304 15.72 -0.49 -10.92
N LYS A 305 15.30 -1.72 -10.64
CA LYS A 305 16.16 -2.91 -10.62
C LYS A 305 15.69 -3.94 -11.64
N PRO A 306 16.27 -3.97 -12.86
CA PRO A 306 15.97 -5.01 -13.83
C PRO A 306 16.22 -6.39 -13.25
N GLY A 307 15.30 -7.33 -13.52
CA GLY A 307 15.40 -8.72 -13.08
C GLY A 307 15.52 -9.68 -14.27
N PRO A 308 15.52 -11.01 -14.00
CA PRO A 308 15.63 -12.02 -15.06
C PRO A 308 14.57 -11.89 -16.15
N GLY A 309 13.30 -11.67 -15.80
CA GLY A 309 12.22 -11.47 -16.79
C GLY A 309 12.35 -10.17 -17.58
N THR A 310 12.98 -9.13 -17.00
CA THR A 310 13.33 -7.91 -17.74
C THR A 310 14.38 -8.20 -18.81
N ASP A 311 15.43 -8.96 -18.47
CA ASP A 311 16.49 -9.34 -19.40
C ASP A 311 15.93 -10.20 -20.56
N GLU A 312 15.00 -11.09 -20.25
CA GLU A 312 14.32 -11.96 -21.22
C GLU A 312 13.32 -11.22 -22.13
N SER A 313 13.06 -9.95 -21.89
CA SER A 313 12.09 -9.18 -22.68
C SER A 313 12.48 -9.03 -24.16
N GLY A 314 13.76 -9.21 -24.47
CA GLY A 314 14.32 -9.02 -25.82
C GLY A 314 14.37 -7.57 -26.28
N LYS A 315 14.11 -6.61 -25.38
CA LYS A 315 14.10 -5.16 -25.64
C LYS A 315 15.01 -4.46 -24.65
N ALA A 316 16.26 -4.27 -25.03
CA ALA A 316 17.29 -3.71 -24.16
C ALA A 316 16.93 -2.31 -23.59
N ASP A 317 16.18 -1.51 -24.35
CA ASP A 317 15.71 -0.20 -23.93
C ASP A 317 14.74 -0.25 -22.73
N ARG A 318 13.99 -1.35 -22.60
CA ARG A 318 13.04 -1.53 -21.49
C ARG A 318 13.72 -1.68 -20.12
N ALA A 319 14.93 -2.23 -20.11
CA ALA A 319 15.70 -2.43 -18.87
C ALA A 319 16.14 -1.09 -18.21
N TYR A 320 16.15 0.01 -18.96
CA TYR A 320 16.53 1.31 -18.42
C TYR A 320 15.46 2.41 -18.59
N ARG A 321 14.25 2.04 -18.96
CA ARG A 321 13.12 2.97 -19.07
C ARG A 321 12.70 3.47 -17.70
N ILE A 322 12.72 4.79 -17.49
CA ILE A 322 12.11 5.45 -16.34
C ILE A 322 10.63 5.71 -16.61
N ALA A 323 10.33 6.31 -17.76
CA ALA A 323 8.96 6.55 -18.20
C ALA A 323 8.86 6.66 -19.72
N LYS A 324 7.72 6.29 -20.27
CA LYS A 324 7.29 6.60 -21.64
C LYS A 324 6.04 7.49 -21.58
N PRO A 325 6.19 8.83 -21.48
CA PRO A 325 5.06 9.74 -21.62
C PRO A 325 4.36 9.55 -22.97
N ASP A 326 3.04 9.68 -22.99
CA ASP A 326 2.23 9.46 -24.18
C ASP A 326 1.05 10.47 -24.25
N VAL A 327 0.28 10.44 -25.32
CA VAL A 327 -0.99 11.13 -25.49
C VAL A 327 -2.09 10.13 -25.81
N TYR A 328 -3.32 10.39 -25.41
CA TYR A 328 -4.46 9.61 -25.90
C TYR A 328 -4.67 9.88 -27.39
N PRO A 329 -4.82 8.85 -28.24
CA PRO A 329 -5.16 9.04 -29.64
C PRO A 329 -6.53 9.72 -29.79
N GLU A 330 -6.78 10.41 -30.91
CA GLU A 330 -8.03 11.13 -31.16
C GLU A 330 -9.28 10.27 -31.01
N ASN A 331 -9.20 9.01 -31.37
CA ASN A 331 -10.31 8.06 -31.32
C ASN A 331 -10.37 7.24 -30.04
N TYR A 332 -9.61 7.61 -29.00
CA TYR A 332 -9.66 6.90 -27.73
C TYR A 332 -11.04 7.05 -27.09
N SER A 333 -11.66 5.95 -26.75
CA SER A 333 -13.05 5.91 -26.28
C SER A 333 -13.16 6.04 -24.76
N GLY A 334 -14.27 6.61 -24.30
CA GLY A 334 -14.66 6.70 -22.89
C GLY A 334 -14.73 8.15 -22.40
N GLU A 335 -15.84 8.47 -21.73
CA GLU A 335 -16.09 9.83 -21.19
C GLU A 335 -15.01 10.28 -20.20
N ALA A 336 -14.43 9.32 -19.42
CA ALA A 336 -13.39 9.63 -18.44
C ALA A 336 -12.08 10.19 -19.07
N TYR A 337 -11.90 10.08 -20.38
CA TYR A 337 -10.67 10.46 -21.08
C TYR A 337 -10.88 11.56 -22.10
N LYS A 338 -12.10 11.80 -22.53
CA LYS A 338 -12.46 12.67 -23.64
C LYS A 338 -11.84 14.08 -23.59
N LYS A 339 -11.69 14.61 -22.41
CA LYS A 339 -11.11 15.95 -22.19
C LYS A 339 -9.59 15.99 -22.43
N TRP A 340 -8.92 14.84 -22.33
CA TRP A 340 -7.46 14.73 -22.37
C TRP A 340 -6.90 14.18 -23.68
N LEU A 341 -7.75 14.02 -24.71
CA LEU A 341 -7.30 13.56 -26.00
C LEU A 341 -6.26 14.53 -26.57
N GLN A 342 -5.21 13.97 -27.18
CA GLN A 342 -4.14 14.73 -27.84
C GLN A 342 -3.49 15.80 -26.93
N THR A 343 -3.36 15.50 -25.62
CA THR A 343 -2.80 16.46 -24.64
C THR A 343 -1.60 15.83 -23.94
N TRP A 344 -0.43 16.46 -24.10
CA TRP A 344 0.76 16.07 -23.37
C TRP A 344 0.66 16.42 -21.88
N GLY A 345 1.22 15.55 -21.05
CA GLY A 345 1.47 15.85 -19.64
C GLY A 345 2.69 16.73 -19.41
N LYS A 346 2.96 17.06 -18.15
CA LYS A 346 4.15 17.79 -17.70
C LYS A 346 4.88 16.98 -16.64
N PHE A 347 6.19 16.80 -16.79
CA PHE A 347 6.95 15.88 -15.96
C PHE A 347 8.18 16.55 -15.32
N TYR A 348 8.33 16.34 -14.02
CA TYR A 348 9.59 16.55 -13.32
C TYR A 348 10.16 15.18 -12.95
N ILE A 349 11.29 14.80 -13.54
CA ILE A 349 11.92 13.49 -13.37
C ILE A 349 13.37 13.72 -12.97
N ASP A 350 13.73 13.31 -11.75
CA ASP A 350 15.05 13.58 -11.18
C ASP A 350 15.47 12.57 -10.11
N GLY A 351 16.76 12.33 -9.98
CA GLY A 351 17.35 11.52 -8.93
C GLY A 351 17.04 10.01 -8.99
N ASN A 352 16.37 9.53 -10.05
CA ASN A 352 16.04 8.11 -10.16
C ASN A 352 17.27 7.27 -10.50
N LYS A 353 17.41 6.13 -9.82
CA LYS A 353 18.51 5.18 -10.01
C LYS A 353 18.05 3.98 -10.83
N VAL A 354 18.77 3.68 -11.91
CA VAL A 354 18.62 2.46 -12.69
C VAL A 354 19.82 1.55 -12.44
N VAL A 355 19.60 0.43 -11.79
CA VAL A 355 20.68 -0.52 -11.45
C VAL A 355 21.31 -1.07 -12.73
N GLY A 356 22.64 -1.00 -12.81
CA GLY A 356 23.39 -1.43 -14.00
C GLY A 356 23.44 -0.41 -15.12
N ASN A 357 22.81 0.78 -14.99
CA ASN A 357 22.87 1.84 -15.99
C ASN A 357 23.17 3.22 -15.36
N THR A 358 24.45 3.53 -15.21
CA THR A 358 24.90 4.81 -14.65
C THR A 358 24.61 6.01 -15.56
N THR A 359 24.58 5.81 -16.88
CA THR A 359 24.24 6.87 -17.84
C THR A 359 22.82 7.38 -17.58
N VAL A 360 21.84 6.48 -17.48
CA VAL A 360 20.44 6.85 -17.19
C VAL A 360 20.27 7.37 -15.76
N SER A 361 21.01 6.82 -14.80
CA SER A 361 20.98 7.33 -13.42
C SER A 361 21.49 8.76 -13.31
N ASN A 362 22.48 9.14 -14.11
CA ASN A 362 23.05 10.49 -14.13
C ASN A 362 22.26 11.48 -15.01
N ASP A 363 21.59 10.99 -16.04
CA ASP A 363 20.68 11.76 -16.90
C ASP A 363 19.42 10.95 -17.15
N ASN A 364 18.44 11.15 -16.29
CA ASN A 364 17.16 10.43 -16.36
C ASN A 364 16.41 10.69 -17.67
N TRP A 365 16.65 11.85 -18.33
CA TRP A 365 15.83 12.30 -19.44
C TRP A 365 16.24 11.74 -20.79
N THR A 366 17.50 11.83 -21.18
CA THR A 366 17.89 11.52 -22.55
C THR A 366 17.49 10.09 -22.93
N LYS A 367 18.00 9.09 -22.24
CA LYS A 367 17.74 7.69 -22.53
C LYS A 367 16.55 7.12 -21.76
N GLY A 368 16.34 7.57 -20.52
CA GLY A 368 15.30 7.07 -19.64
C GLY A 368 13.89 7.52 -20.03
N VAL A 369 13.75 8.61 -20.78
CA VAL A 369 12.47 9.21 -21.18
C VAL A 369 12.41 9.52 -22.68
N PHE A 370 13.20 10.45 -23.19
CA PHE A 370 13.03 10.91 -24.57
C PHE A 370 13.25 9.82 -25.63
N GLU A 371 14.29 9.00 -25.49
CA GLU A 371 14.52 7.86 -26.40
C GLU A 371 13.47 6.74 -26.24
N GLN A 372 12.63 6.78 -25.21
CA GLN A 372 11.55 5.83 -24.98
C GLN A 372 10.24 6.21 -25.68
N MET A 373 10.11 7.47 -26.09
CA MET A 373 8.88 8.02 -26.65
C MET A 373 8.74 7.70 -28.16
N ASP A 374 7.52 7.68 -28.66
CA ASP A 374 7.19 7.57 -30.08
C ASP A 374 6.00 8.47 -30.44
N ASN A 375 5.75 8.66 -31.74
CA ASN A 375 4.68 9.52 -32.24
C ASN A 375 3.40 8.75 -32.62
N LYS A 376 3.30 7.50 -32.23
CA LYS A 376 2.24 6.60 -32.69
C LYS A 376 0.82 7.11 -32.41
N ASN A 377 0.64 7.78 -31.28
CA ASN A 377 -0.67 8.29 -30.83
C ASN A 377 -0.87 9.78 -31.16
N CYS A 378 0.12 10.47 -31.74
CA CYS A 378 -0.01 11.88 -32.12
C CYS A 378 -0.72 12.00 -33.47
N ALA A 379 -1.79 12.77 -33.54
CA ALA A 379 -2.52 13.02 -34.78
C ALA A 379 -1.74 13.90 -35.76
N THR A 380 -0.86 14.77 -35.26
CA THR A 380 -0.06 15.69 -36.10
C THR A 380 1.41 15.71 -35.72
N THR A 381 2.26 16.13 -36.66
CA THR A 381 3.69 16.36 -36.44
C THR A 381 3.92 17.50 -35.43
N GLU A 382 3.10 18.52 -35.46
CA GLU A 382 3.14 19.67 -34.53
C GLU A 382 2.91 19.20 -33.09
N LEU A 383 1.95 18.31 -32.87
CA LEU A 383 1.71 17.75 -31.55
C LEU A 383 2.91 16.90 -31.08
N TRP A 384 3.46 16.07 -32.00
CA TRP A 384 4.66 15.31 -31.67
C TRP A 384 5.83 16.23 -31.28
N ASN A 385 6.08 17.31 -32.02
CA ASN A 385 7.18 18.23 -31.73
C ASN A 385 7.11 18.86 -30.32
N GLN A 386 5.92 18.91 -29.71
CA GLN A 386 5.74 19.38 -28.33
C GLN A 386 6.31 18.44 -27.26
N HIS A 387 6.62 17.17 -27.61
CA HIS A 387 7.19 16.21 -26.63
C HIS A 387 8.46 16.71 -25.95
N THR A 388 9.25 17.58 -26.61
CA THR A 388 10.45 18.18 -26.03
C THR A 388 10.19 19.20 -24.93
N GLN A 389 8.95 19.69 -24.83
CA GLN A 389 8.51 20.72 -23.88
C GLN A 389 7.84 20.15 -22.62
N ILE A 390 7.68 18.82 -22.54
CA ILE A 390 7.05 18.17 -21.38
C ILE A 390 7.93 18.18 -20.13
N LYS A 391 9.25 18.32 -20.30
CA LYS A 391 10.22 18.37 -19.23
C LYS A 391 10.06 19.64 -18.39
N SER A 392 9.90 19.47 -17.07
CA SER A 392 10.00 20.57 -16.10
C SER A 392 11.36 20.57 -15.42
N SER A 393 11.90 21.75 -15.16
CA SER A 393 13.15 21.94 -14.40
C SER A 393 12.94 21.97 -12.87
N SER A 394 11.67 21.97 -12.43
CA SER A 394 11.31 21.97 -11.02
C SER A 394 10.05 21.11 -10.79
N PRO A 395 9.82 20.65 -9.55
CA PRO A 395 8.64 19.86 -9.22
C PRO A 395 7.34 20.53 -9.67
N VAL A 396 6.50 19.77 -10.34
CA VAL A 396 5.18 20.24 -10.84
C VAL A 396 4.04 19.93 -9.87
N VAL A 397 4.32 19.14 -8.84
CA VAL A 397 3.37 18.75 -7.78
C VAL A 397 4.04 18.95 -6.43
N LYS A 398 3.31 19.44 -5.43
CA LYS A 398 3.78 19.49 -4.03
C LYS A 398 3.90 18.05 -3.49
N THR A 399 4.83 17.83 -2.58
CA THR A 399 5.13 16.48 -2.07
C THR A 399 4.11 15.93 -1.07
N GLY A 400 3.24 16.77 -0.51
CA GLY A 400 2.36 16.33 0.58
C GLY A 400 3.12 15.95 1.86
N ASN A 401 4.29 16.54 2.12
CA ASN A 401 5.19 16.26 3.25
C ASN A 401 5.80 14.84 3.26
N VAL A 402 5.88 14.17 2.13
CA VAL A 402 6.57 12.87 2.04
C VAL A 402 8.05 13.05 2.35
N ARG A 403 8.56 12.29 3.32
CA ARG A 403 10.01 12.16 3.57
C ARG A 403 10.66 11.61 2.31
N THR A 404 11.65 12.30 1.82
CA THR A 404 12.32 11.91 0.58
C THR A 404 13.71 11.38 0.91
N HIS A 405 13.92 10.11 0.61
CA HIS A 405 15.18 9.39 0.76
C HIS A 405 15.98 9.39 -0.56
N THR A 406 17.26 9.09 -0.49
CA THR A 406 18.00 8.68 -1.68
C THR A 406 17.41 7.37 -2.22
N PRO A 407 17.59 7.03 -3.52
CA PRO A 407 17.09 5.77 -4.06
C PRO A 407 17.58 4.52 -3.31
N ASP A 408 18.84 4.53 -2.86
CA ASP A 408 19.42 3.40 -2.13
C ASP A 408 18.82 3.27 -0.73
N GLU A 409 18.64 4.36 0.00
CA GLU A 409 17.95 4.35 1.29
C GLU A 409 16.50 3.90 1.14
N ALA A 410 15.79 4.41 0.12
CA ALA A 410 14.43 3.99 -0.19
C ALA A 410 14.36 2.48 -0.46
N TYR A 411 15.31 1.93 -1.24
CA TYR A 411 15.38 0.50 -1.50
C TYR A 411 15.50 -0.31 -0.22
N GLU A 412 16.43 0.02 0.67
CA GLU A 412 16.63 -0.72 1.92
C GLU A 412 15.40 -0.63 2.85
N ARG A 413 14.77 0.54 2.93
CA ARG A 413 13.58 0.77 3.74
C ARG A 413 12.37 0.02 3.18
N VAL A 414 12.13 0.07 1.87
CA VAL A 414 11.04 -0.66 1.21
C VAL A 414 11.21 -2.18 1.41
N MET A 415 12.43 -2.70 1.25
CA MET A 415 12.71 -4.12 1.50
C MET A 415 12.45 -4.53 2.95
N SER A 416 12.61 -3.62 3.89
CA SER A 416 12.45 -3.90 5.31
C SER A 416 11.00 -3.72 5.78
N TYR A 417 10.31 -2.69 5.32
CA TYR A 417 9.07 -2.23 5.96
C TYR A 417 7.83 -2.29 5.07
N ALA A 418 7.94 -2.33 3.73
CA ALA A 418 6.75 -2.34 2.87
C ALA A 418 5.92 -3.63 2.97
N GLY A 419 4.62 -3.52 2.63
CA GLY A 419 3.63 -4.57 2.75
C GLY A 419 3.06 -4.72 4.16
N ALA A 420 2.27 -5.76 4.39
CA ALA A 420 1.75 -6.10 5.71
C ALA A 420 2.87 -6.67 6.59
N SER A 421 3.89 -5.84 6.84
CA SER A 421 5.19 -6.22 7.38
C SER A 421 5.19 -6.48 8.88
N ASN A 422 4.15 -6.08 9.61
CA ASN A 422 3.96 -6.45 11.02
C ASN A 422 3.88 -7.98 11.20
N TYR A 423 3.32 -8.69 10.24
CA TYR A 423 3.27 -10.16 10.15
C TYR A 423 3.54 -10.59 8.71
N ARG A 424 4.79 -10.47 8.26
CA ARG A 424 5.16 -10.83 6.89
C ARG A 424 5.00 -12.34 6.69
N ASP A 425 4.25 -12.73 5.66
CA ASP A 425 4.06 -14.13 5.32
C ASP A 425 5.13 -14.64 4.33
N LYS A 426 5.15 -15.95 4.09
CA LYS A 426 6.15 -16.60 3.23
C LYS A 426 6.11 -16.09 1.78
N VAL A 427 4.96 -15.64 1.26
CA VAL A 427 4.88 -15.09 -0.11
C VAL A 427 5.57 -13.73 -0.17
N ASP A 428 5.26 -12.83 0.77
CA ASP A 428 5.92 -11.53 0.86
C ASP A 428 7.45 -11.70 1.06
N GLU A 429 7.86 -12.65 1.92
CA GLU A 429 9.29 -12.98 2.14
C GLU A 429 9.98 -13.47 0.88
N LEU A 430 9.32 -14.35 0.10
CA LEU A 430 9.83 -14.85 -1.18
C LEU A 430 10.09 -13.71 -2.16
N ILE A 431 9.13 -12.81 -2.32
CA ILE A 431 9.26 -11.65 -3.21
C ILE A 431 10.39 -10.72 -2.76
N ILE A 432 10.46 -10.39 -1.48
CA ILE A 432 11.56 -9.58 -0.93
C ILE A 432 12.92 -10.27 -1.17
N SER A 433 13.00 -11.58 -0.99
CA SER A 433 14.21 -12.37 -1.27
C SER A 433 14.59 -12.31 -2.76
N ASP A 434 13.61 -12.45 -3.65
CA ASP A 434 13.83 -12.36 -5.10
C ASP A 434 14.38 -10.98 -5.50
N VAL A 435 13.78 -9.91 -4.98
CA VAL A 435 14.26 -8.55 -5.22
C VAL A 435 15.69 -8.37 -4.73
N LYS A 436 15.99 -8.76 -3.48
CA LYS A 436 17.33 -8.62 -2.88
C LYS A 436 18.39 -9.37 -3.69
N ASN A 437 18.11 -10.60 -4.10
CA ASN A 437 19.05 -11.51 -4.73
C ASN A 437 19.02 -11.48 -6.27
N ARG A 438 18.24 -10.59 -6.89
CA ARG A 438 18.01 -10.52 -8.34
C ARG A 438 17.57 -11.87 -8.92
N LYS A 439 16.58 -12.49 -8.29
CA LYS A 439 16.04 -13.80 -8.65
C LYS A 439 14.59 -13.70 -9.11
N ALA A 440 14.09 -14.79 -9.66
CA ALA A 440 12.71 -15.04 -10.02
C ALA A 440 12.39 -16.49 -9.67
N SER A 441 11.95 -16.71 -8.44
CA SER A 441 11.79 -18.06 -7.86
C SER A 441 10.58 -18.83 -8.42
N CYS A 442 9.65 -18.13 -9.09
CA CYS A 442 8.44 -18.72 -9.66
C CYS A 442 8.32 -18.39 -11.13
N THR A 443 7.76 -19.31 -11.90
CA THR A 443 7.43 -19.11 -13.33
C THR A 443 6.17 -19.90 -13.63
N GLY A 444 5.19 -19.25 -14.28
CA GLY A 444 3.91 -19.87 -14.62
C GLY A 444 4.02 -20.91 -15.73
N ASP A 445 3.04 -21.79 -15.80
CA ASP A 445 2.95 -22.82 -16.84
C ASP A 445 2.76 -22.20 -18.24
N ALA A 446 3.68 -22.51 -19.15
CA ALA A 446 3.65 -22.05 -20.53
C ALA A 446 2.57 -22.69 -21.40
N SER A 447 2.00 -23.82 -21.00
CA SER A 447 1.02 -24.55 -21.81
C SER A 447 -0.24 -23.73 -22.08
N LYS A 448 -0.62 -22.80 -21.18
CA LYS A 448 -1.72 -21.85 -21.39
C LYS A 448 -1.48 -20.79 -22.47
N TRP A 449 -0.29 -20.75 -23.06
CA TRP A 449 0.12 -19.69 -24.00
C TRP A 449 0.07 -20.15 -25.45
N GLU A 450 -0.21 -21.39 -25.72
CA GLU A 450 -0.35 -21.89 -27.09
C GLU A 450 -1.40 -21.07 -27.85
N GLY A 451 -0.93 -20.40 -28.89
CA GLY A 451 -1.78 -19.56 -29.76
C GLY A 451 -1.90 -18.08 -29.37
N LEU A 452 -1.22 -17.60 -28.34
CA LEU A 452 -1.08 -16.16 -28.04
C LEU A 452 0.04 -15.59 -28.91
N SER A 453 -0.31 -14.93 -30.02
CA SER A 453 0.66 -14.27 -30.88
C SER A 453 1.29 -13.06 -30.17
N GLY A 454 2.60 -12.94 -30.26
CA GLY A 454 3.35 -11.75 -29.80
C GLY A 454 3.88 -11.81 -28.36
N TYR A 455 3.61 -12.87 -27.61
CA TYR A 455 4.19 -13.06 -26.28
C TYR A 455 5.24 -14.17 -26.32
N SER A 456 6.46 -13.86 -25.91
CA SER A 456 7.45 -14.89 -25.65
C SER A 456 6.97 -15.72 -24.44
N GLN A 457 7.05 -17.02 -24.60
CA GLN A 457 6.69 -17.97 -23.57
C GLN A 457 7.57 -17.77 -22.33
N ASN A 458 7.10 -18.15 -21.16
CA ASN A 458 7.80 -18.18 -19.90
C ASN A 458 8.83 -17.07 -19.67
N LYS A 459 8.41 -16.03 -18.98
CA LYS A 459 9.37 -15.09 -18.40
C LYS A 459 9.51 -15.34 -16.91
N SER A 460 10.74 -15.38 -16.48
CA SER A 460 11.10 -15.60 -15.09
C SER A 460 10.43 -14.61 -14.16
N GLY A 461 9.69 -15.10 -13.19
CA GLY A 461 8.97 -14.32 -12.19
C GLY A 461 7.49 -14.09 -12.48
N TYR A 462 7.02 -14.36 -13.71
CA TYR A 462 5.60 -14.17 -14.05
C TYR A 462 4.84 -15.47 -13.90
N ILE A 463 3.69 -15.39 -13.25
CA ILE A 463 2.84 -16.54 -12.94
C ILE A 463 1.46 -16.42 -13.60
N ASN A 464 0.77 -17.54 -13.72
CA ASN A 464 -0.57 -17.63 -14.29
C ASN A 464 -1.62 -18.06 -13.27
N ASP A 465 -1.17 -18.71 -12.21
CA ASP A 465 -2.03 -19.22 -11.15
C ASP A 465 -1.30 -19.06 -9.79
N PRO A 466 -2.00 -18.73 -8.71
CA PRO A 466 -1.39 -18.70 -7.38
C PRO A 466 -0.62 -19.97 -7.01
N LYS A 467 -1.02 -21.14 -7.54
CA LYS A 467 -0.32 -22.42 -7.30
C LYS A 467 1.10 -22.45 -7.86
N ASP A 468 1.46 -21.59 -8.80
CA ASP A 468 2.81 -21.52 -9.35
C ASP A 468 3.86 -21.14 -8.30
N VAL A 469 3.46 -20.58 -7.16
CA VAL A 469 4.36 -20.28 -6.03
C VAL A 469 4.54 -21.45 -5.07
N CYS A 470 3.68 -22.47 -5.10
CA CYS A 470 3.65 -23.54 -4.11
C CYS A 470 4.98 -24.30 -3.97
N THR A 471 5.62 -24.62 -5.10
CA THR A 471 6.92 -25.33 -5.10
C THR A 471 8.00 -24.51 -4.40
N ALA A 472 8.09 -23.22 -4.70
CA ALA A 472 9.09 -22.34 -4.10
C ALA A 472 8.85 -22.12 -2.59
N LEU A 473 7.58 -22.15 -2.17
CA LEU A 473 7.19 -21.98 -0.76
C LEU A 473 7.20 -23.29 0.04
N GLY A 474 7.24 -24.46 -0.64
CA GLY A 474 7.11 -25.76 0.02
C GLY A 474 5.74 -25.99 0.65
N VAL A 475 4.66 -25.51 0.01
CA VAL A 475 3.27 -25.65 0.47
C VAL A 475 2.41 -26.28 -0.61
N SER A 476 1.27 -26.86 -0.23
CA SER A 476 0.28 -27.40 -1.17
C SER A 476 -0.80 -26.38 -1.55
N ASP A 477 -1.05 -25.41 -0.69
CA ASP A 477 -1.99 -24.31 -0.91
C ASP A 477 -1.25 -22.98 -0.76
N PRO A 478 -1.27 -22.08 -1.78
CA PRO A 478 -0.60 -20.79 -1.72
C PRO A 478 -1.20 -19.82 -0.68
N TYR A 479 -2.39 -20.10 -0.16
CA TYR A 479 -3.05 -19.33 0.89
C TYR A 479 -2.77 -19.87 2.31
N ASP A 480 -2.18 -21.07 2.45
CA ASP A 480 -1.77 -21.65 3.74
C ASP A 480 -0.38 -21.12 4.16
N VAL A 481 -0.23 -19.82 4.18
CA VAL A 481 1.03 -19.11 4.48
C VAL A 481 0.92 -18.19 5.69
N LEU A 482 -0.30 -17.86 6.11
CA LEU A 482 -0.59 -17.15 7.35
C LEU A 482 -0.86 -18.14 8.47
N LYS A 483 -0.14 -18.00 9.56
CA LYS A 483 -0.40 -18.81 10.75
C LYS A 483 -1.70 -18.38 11.39
N SER A 484 -2.61 -19.32 11.62
CA SER A 484 -3.71 -19.09 12.54
C SER A 484 -3.13 -18.94 13.96
N VAL A 485 -3.23 -17.76 14.51
CA VAL A 485 -2.78 -17.45 15.87
C VAL A 485 -4.00 -17.16 16.71
N THR A 486 -4.22 -17.97 17.72
CA THR A 486 -5.16 -17.64 18.81
C THR A 486 -4.36 -16.83 19.84
N ASN A 487 -4.63 -15.54 19.92
CA ASN A 487 -3.96 -14.68 20.88
C ASN A 487 -4.87 -14.41 22.08
N ALA A 488 -4.41 -14.75 23.28
CA ALA A 488 -5.10 -14.39 24.52
C ALA A 488 -5.19 -12.87 24.77
N ASN A 489 -4.34 -12.11 24.07
CA ASN A 489 -4.25 -10.64 24.24
C ASN A 489 -5.23 -9.84 23.37
N VAL A 490 -6.20 -10.48 22.73
CA VAL A 490 -7.29 -9.78 21.99
C VAL A 490 -8.55 -9.59 22.83
N LYS A 491 -8.51 -9.95 24.11
CA LYS A 491 -9.67 -9.75 24.99
C LYS A 491 -9.94 -8.27 25.18
N ASP A 492 -11.07 -7.82 24.71
CA ASP A 492 -11.63 -6.49 24.82
C ASP A 492 -13.01 -6.62 25.49
N THR A 493 -13.10 -6.22 26.76
CA THR A 493 -14.29 -6.49 27.59
C THR A 493 -15.46 -5.57 27.25
N ASP A 494 -15.21 -4.35 26.83
CA ASP A 494 -16.24 -3.35 26.57
C ASP A 494 -16.46 -3.07 25.07
N GLY A 495 -15.62 -3.64 24.21
CA GLY A 495 -15.81 -3.66 22.75
C GLY A 495 -15.48 -2.34 22.06
N ASP A 496 -14.54 -1.56 22.59
CA ASP A 496 -14.13 -0.28 22.02
C ASP A 496 -12.95 -0.39 21.05
N GLY A 497 -12.39 -1.59 20.89
CA GLY A 497 -11.28 -1.90 19.99
C GLY A 497 -9.91 -1.84 20.63
N ILE A 498 -9.84 -1.57 21.92
CA ILE A 498 -8.62 -1.56 22.73
C ILE A 498 -8.64 -2.78 23.66
N PRO A 499 -7.65 -3.70 23.60
CA PRO A 499 -7.63 -4.84 24.51
C PRO A 499 -7.41 -4.47 25.97
N ASP A 500 -8.08 -5.20 26.89
CA ASP A 500 -8.02 -5.02 28.34
C ASP A 500 -6.58 -4.79 28.85
N TYR A 501 -5.60 -5.58 28.36
CA TYR A 501 -4.21 -5.48 28.82
C TYR A 501 -3.57 -4.12 28.51
N TRP A 502 -3.89 -3.54 27.35
CA TRP A 502 -3.34 -2.25 26.93
C TRP A 502 -4.01 -1.11 27.69
N GLU A 503 -5.31 -1.22 27.93
CA GLU A 503 -6.05 -0.25 28.74
C GLU A 503 -5.50 -0.20 30.17
N GLU A 504 -5.30 -1.37 30.78
CA GLU A 504 -4.69 -1.48 32.11
C GLU A 504 -3.28 -0.88 32.14
N GLU A 505 -2.46 -1.12 31.10
CA GLU A 505 -1.11 -0.57 31.00
C GLU A 505 -1.11 0.96 30.90
N TYR A 506 -2.08 1.53 30.17
CA TYR A 506 -2.15 2.97 29.91
C TYR A 506 -3.10 3.74 30.83
N GLY A 507 -3.72 3.06 31.79
CA GLY A 507 -4.58 3.68 32.80
C GLY A 507 -6.00 4.00 32.31
N LEU A 508 -6.48 3.29 31.30
CA LEU A 508 -7.88 3.28 30.87
C LEU A 508 -8.69 2.26 31.68
N ASN A 509 -9.99 2.21 31.42
CA ASN A 509 -10.88 1.30 32.16
C ASN A 509 -11.49 0.25 31.21
N PRO A 510 -11.08 -1.04 31.27
CA PRO A 510 -11.56 -2.13 30.40
C PRO A 510 -13.08 -2.44 30.47
N LYS A 511 -13.85 -1.60 31.12
CA LYS A 511 -15.31 -1.72 31.23
C LYS A 511 -16.04 -0.45 30.83
N LYS A 512 -15.34 0.50 30.21
CA LYS A 512 -15.87 1.81 29.83
C LYS A 512 -15.60 2.13 28.35
N SER A 513 -16.35 1.56 27.44
CA SER A 513 -16.16 1.73 25.99
C SER A 513 -16.17 3.20 25.48
N ALA A 514 -16.52 4.16 26.32
CA ALA A 514 -16.48 5.57 25.96
C ALA A 514 -15.07 6.14 25.91
N ASP A 515 -14.13 5.58 26.69
CA ASP A 515 -12.78 6.12 26.79
C ASP A 515 -11.91 5.79 25.56
N GLY A 516 -12.21 4.77 24.77
CA GLY A 516 -11.60 4.55 23.45
C GLY A 516 -11.74 5.74 22.48
N LYS A 517 -12.77 6.57 22.66
CA LYS A 517 -13.00 7.80 21.89
C LYS A 517 -12.42 9.05 22.54
N GLU A 518 -12.06 8.99 23.80
CA GLU A 518 -11.37 10.07 24.49
C GLU A 518 -9.95 10.24 23.91
N THR A 519 -9.29 11.34 24.24
CA THR A 519 -7.94 11.67 23.73
C THR A 519 -6.92 11.79 24.86
N THR A 520 -7.13 11.04 25.95
CA THR A 520 -6.37 11.18 27.20
C THR A 520 -4.94 10.63 27.11
N ILE A 521 -4.72 9.64 26.23
CA ILE A 521 -3.40 9.05 25.97
C ILE A 521 -2.53 9.95 25.10
N ASP A 522 -3.14 10.67 24.15
CA ASP A 522 -2.39 11.62 23.33
C ASP A 522 -2.04 12.88 24.14
N LYS A 523 -0.75 13.12 24.35
CA LYS A 523 -0.25 14.32 25.04
C LYS A 523 -0.79 15.62 24.43
N ASN A 524 -1.10 15.64 23.14
CA ASN A 524 -1.63 16.78 22.43
C ASN A 524 -3.16 16.83 22.38
N GLY A 525 -3.84 15.81 22.91
CA GLY A 525 -5.29 15.72 22.96
C GLY A 525 -5.98 15.67 21.59
N LYS A 526 -5.34 15.08 20.57
CA LYS A 526 -5.82 15.09 19.19
C LYS A 526 -6.26 13.71 18.69
N TYR A 527 -5.43 12.69 18.89
CA TYR A 527 -5.76 11.31 18.53
C TYR A 527 -6.64 10.68 19.60
N THR A 528 -7.60 9.88 19.19
CA THR A 528 -8.38 9.06 20.12
C THR A 528 -7.50 7.98 20.75
N ASN A 529 -7.90 7.48 21.94
CA ASN A 529 -7.16 6.42 22.61
C ASN A 529 -7.08 5.16 21.74
N LEU A 530 -8.15 4.84 20.99
CA LEU A 530 -8.12 3.78 19.97
C LEU A 530 -7.03 4.02 18.91
N GLU A 531 -6.91 5.23 18.36
CA GLU A 531 -5.87 5.54 17.38
C GLU A 531 -4.47 5.45 17.98
N MET A 532 -4.31 5.83 19.25
CA MET A 532 -3.04 5.67 19.97
C MET A 532 -2.66 4.19 20.11
N TYR A 533 -3.62 3.33 20.48
CA TYR A 533 -3.45 1.88 20.49
C TYR A 533 -3.09 1.33 19.11
N LEU A 534 -3.89 1.63 18.08
CA LEU A 534 -3.66 1.15 16.72
C LEU A 534 -2.27 1.50 16.19
N ASN A 535 -1.75 2.67 16.55
CA ASN A 535 -0.42 3.07 16.13
C ASN A 535 0.68 2.43 16.98
N SER A 536 0.45 2.18 18.27
CA SER A 536 1.44 1.51 19.11
C SER A 536 1.84 0.13 18.60
N LEU A 537 0.91 -0.59 17.96
CA LEU A 537 1.14 -1.91 17.34
C LEU A 537 2.18 -1.91 16.21
N VAL A 538 2.38 -0.77 15.56
CA VAL A 538 3.24 -0.65 14.36
C VAL A 538 4.21 0.53 14.46
N HIS A 539 4.37 1.09 15.64
CA HIS A 539 5.19 2.29 15.87
C HIS A 539 6.60 2.16 15.28
N GLU A 540 7.30 1.06 15.57
CA GLU A 540 8.66 0.82 15.10
C GLU A 540 8.74 0.75 13.55
N ILE A 541 7.72 0.18 12.90
CA ILE A 541 7.63 0.13 11.45
C ILE A 541 7.48 1.55 10.89
N MET A 542 6.61 2.35 11.50
CA MET A 542 6.30 3.70 11.01
C MET A 542 7.44 4.70 11.24
N VAL A 543 8.19 4.56 12.32
CA VAL A 543 9.34 5.44 12.63
C VAL A 543 10.54 5.10 11.76
N ASN A 544 10.79 3.83 11.55
CA ASN A 544 11.96 3.36 10.80
C ASN A 544 11.71 3.28 9.28
N GLY A 545 10.46 3.36 8.87
CA GLY A 545 10.03 3.42 7.48
C GLY A 545 10.32 4.72 6.75
#